data_28bb2bdbc19a75deef7e777190597661
#
_entry.id   28bb2bdbc19a75deef7e777190597661
#
_cell.length_a   1.000
_cell.length_b   1.000
_cell.length_c   1.000
_cell.angle_alpha   90.00
_cell.angle_beta   90.00
_cell.angle_gamma   90.00
#
_symmetry.space_group_name_H-M   'P 1'
#
loop_
_entity.id
_entity.type
_entity.pdbx_description
1 polymer ?
#
loop_
_entity_poly.entity_id
_entity_poly.type
_entity_poly.pdbx_seq_one_letter_code
_entity_poly.pdbx_strand_id
1 'polypeptide(L)'
;MEFLNPDDVTKQKLIAQGYRGFQDSPLKLQRTLFFEAANFVWEQLSTAIAKNEGVGVETVLSTDKYLSLVEEVRARGGYFMLIFIVVNTPELACERVVIRTAQKGHSVPPDKIHDRWYKSIRNLPKFAQLAKAFWVFDNSDSQPENPPVLVARGVDGVLVGPPIPSFALLDHQLALLPVWPSSEA
;
A
#
# COMPACT_ATOMS: atom_id res chain seq x y z
N MET A 1 -7.16 -16.28 0.30
CA MET A 1 -5.95 -15.50 0.62
C MET A 1 -6.30 -14.56 1.75
N GLU A 2 -5.55 -14.57 2.81
CA GLU A 2 -5.73 -13.69 3.97
C GLU A 2 -5.01 -12.37 3.71
N PHE A 3 -5.64 -11.23 4.06
CA PHE A 3 -5.02 -9.90 4.05
C PHE A 3 -4.70 -9.47 5.47
N LEU A 4 -3.44 -9.15 5.69
CA LEU A 4 -2.92 -8.69 6.98
C LEU A 4 -2.80 -7.17 6.98
N ASN A 5 -3.40 -6.54 8.01
CA ASN A 5 -3.33 -5.09 8.20
C ASN A 5 -2.93 -4.78 9.65
N PRO A 6 -1.78 -4.11 9.89
CA PRO A 6 -1.37 -3.73 11.25
C PRO A 6 -2.38 -2.87 12.00
N ASP A 7 -3.15 -2.02 11.31
CA ASP A 7 -4.19 -1.19 11.93
C ASP A 7 -5.32 -2.07 12.50
N ASP A 8 -5.75 -3.11 11.76
CA ASP A 8 -6.78 -4.04 12.21
C ASP A 8 -6.31 -4.88 13.39
N VAL A 9 -5.08 -5.37 13.34
CA VAL A 9 -4.47 -6.10 14.47
C VAL A 9 -4.37 -5.20 15.70
N THR A 10 -3.96 -3.93 15.52
CA THR A 10 -3.90 -2.95 16.62
C THR A 10 -5.28 -2.72 17.22
N LYS A 11 -6.30 -2.55 16.39
CA LYS A 11 -7.69 -2.34 16.82
C LYS A 11 -8.20 -3.56 17.62
N GLN A 12 -7.94 -4.78 17.16
CA GLN A 12 -8.32 -6.00 17.89
C GLN A 12 -7.63 -6.07 19.25
N LYS A 13 -6.34 -5.74 19.35
CA LYS A 13 -5.60 -5.68 20.61
C LYS A 13 -6.15 -4.62 21.57
N LEU A 14 -6.58 -3.46 21.06
CA LEU A 14 -7.25 -2.43 21.87
C LEU A 14 -8.59 -2.94 22.42
N ILE A 15 -9.39 -3.59 21.59
CA ILE A 15 -10.68 -4.18 22.01
C ILE A 15 -10.46 -5.26 23.10
N ALA A 16 -9.44 -6.10 22.94
CA ALA A 16 -9.09 -7.11 23.94
C ALA A 16 -8.67 -6.52 25.29
N GLN A 17 -8.23 -5.25 25.32
CA GLN A 17 -7.91 -4.50 26.55
C GLN A 17 -9.09 -3.66 27.07
N GLY A 18 -10.29 -3.82 26.50
CA GLY A 18 -11.53 -3.17 26.96
C GLY A 18 -11.83 -1.81 26.34
N TYR A 19 -11.05 -1.36 25.34
CA TYR A 19 -11.33 -0.15 24.56
C TYR A 19 -12.31 -0.45 23.42
N ARG A 20 -13.02 0.57 22.92
CA ARG A 20 -13.89 0.45 21.72
C ARG A 20 -13.11 0.62 20.40
N GLY A 21 -11.86 1.07 20.49
CA GLY A 21 -10.96 1.26 19.36
C GLY A 21 -9.97 2.41 19.58
N PHE A 22 -9.56 3.05 18.49
CA PHE A 22 -8.57 4.13 18.54
C PHE A 22 -9.08 5.41 19.24
N GLN A 23 -10.38 5.67 19.21
CA GLN A 23 -10.96 6.95 19.69
C GLN A 23 -10.94 7.09 21.21
N ASP A 24 -11.04 6.00 21.94
CA ASP A 24 -11.15 6.00 23.41
C ASP A 24 -9.91 5.42 24.11
N SER A 25 -8.88 5.09 23.35
CA SER A 25 -7.64 4.54 23.88
C SER A 25 -6.50 5.58 23.94
N PRO A 26 -5.61 5.50 24.95
CA PRO A 26 -4.48 6.41 25.07
C PRO A 26 -3.51 6.32 23.87
N LEU A 27 -3.05 7.45 23.34
CA LEU A 27 -2.11 7.50 22.21
C LEU A 27 -0.81 6.70 22.45
N LYS A 28 -0.30 6.70 23.69
CA LYS A 28 0.89 5.93 24.04
C LYS A 28 0.63 4.42 23.85
N LEU A 29 -0.53 3.94 24.30
CA LEU A 29 -0.93 2.55 24.15
C LEU A 29 -1.10 2.19 22.66
N GLN A 30 -1.79 3.03 21.88
CA GLN A 30 -1.95 2.83 20.44
C GLN A 30 -0.60 2.65 19.73
N ARG A 31 0.40 3.49 20.04
CA ARG A 31 1.76 3.39 19.49
C ARG A 31 2.43 2.06 19.85
N THR A 32 2.37 1.66 21.11
CA THR A 32 2.95 0.39 21.57
C THR A 32 2.32 -0.78 20.82
N LEU A 33 0.97 -0.85 20.81
CA LEU A 33 0.24 -1.93 20.14
C LEU A 33 0.43 -1.94 18.63
N PHE A 34 0.62 -0.76 18.00
CA PHE A 34 0.94 -0.68 16.58
C PHE A 34 2.30 -1.31 16.25
N PHE A 35 3.33 -1.07 17.07
CA PHE A 35 4.64 -1.72 16.88
C PHE A 35 4.55 -3.25 17.05
N GLU A 36 3.83 -3.71 18.07
CA GLU A 36 3.56 -5.14 18.25
C GLU A 36 2.78 -5.73 17.06
N ALA A 37 1.76 -5.04 16.57
CA ALA A 37 0.98 -5.47 15.42
C ALA A 37 1.83 -5.52 14.14
N ALA A 38 2.71 -4.54 13.93
CA ALA A 38 3.62 -4.52 12.79
C ALA A 38 4.62 -5.70 12.82
N ASN A 39 5.14 -6.06 13.99
CA ASN A 39 5.99 -7.24 14.17
C ASN A 39 5.21 -8.54 13.95
N PHE A 40 4.02 -8.64 14.52
CA PHE A 40 3.13 -9.79 14.30
C PHE A 40 2.83 -10.00 12.81
N VAL A 41 2.45 -8.94 12.09
CA VAL A 41 2.19 -9.01 10.64
C VAL A 41 3.43 -9.47 9.89
N TRP A 42 4.61 -8.95 10.25
CA TRP A 42 5.87 -9.38 9.65
C TRP A 42 6.14 -10.88 9.85
N GLU A 43 5.95 -11.40 11.06
CA GLU A 43 6.12 -12.82 11.38
C GLU A 43 5.11 -13.71 10.63
N GLN A 44 3.85 -13.27 10.52
CA GLN A 44 2.84 -13.99 9.74
C GLN A 44 3.19 -14.04 8.24
N LEU A 45 3.65 -12.91 7.65
CA LEU A 45 4.11 -12.86 6.28
C LEU A 45 5.30 -13.81 6.06
N SER A 46 6.32 -13.74 6.92
CA SER A 46 7.51 -14.60 6.81
C SER A 46 7.14 -16.08 6.94
N THR A 47 6.21 -16.40 7.84
CA THR A 47 5.73 -17.78 8.04
C THR A 47 4.97 -18.30 6.83
N ALA A 48 4.06 -17.50 6.27
CA ALA A 48 3.28 -17.87 5.08
C ALA A 48 4.21 -18.08 3.87
N ILE A 49 5.19 -17.18 3.67
CA ILE A 49 6.19 -17.31 2.60
C ILE A 49 7.01 -18.59 2.78
N ALA A 50 7.47 -18.88 3.99
CA ALA A 50 8.22 -20.10 4.28
C ALA A 50 7.43 -21.39 3.99
N LYS A 51 6.11 -21.34 4.13
CA LYS A 51 5.18 -22.46 3.83
C LYS A 51 4.69 -22.47 2.38
N ASN A 52 5.08 -21.51 1.55
CA ASN A 52 4.55 -21.28 0.20
C ASN A 52 3.02 -21.05 0.18
N GLU A 53 2.48 -20.39 1.21
CA GLU A 53 1.06 -20.03 1.33
C GLU A 53 0.83 -18.63 0.75
N GLY A 54 -0.33 -18.44 0.09
CA GLY A 54 -0.72 -17.14 -0.44
C GLY A 54 -1.17 -16.20 0.67
N VAL A 55 -0.51 -15.05 0.81
CA VAL A 55 -0.80 -14.01 1.81
C VAL A 55 -0.75 -12.63 1.19
N GLY A 56 -1.54 -11.68 1.68
CA GLY A 56 -1.51 -10.28 1.29
C GLY A 56 -1.25 -9.37 2.48
N VAL A 57 -0.70 -8.17 2.24
CA VAL A 57 -0.53 -7.14 3.24
C VAL A 57 -1.01 -5.80 2.72
N GLU A 58 -1.77 -5.06 3.53
CA GLU A 58 -2.08 -3.67 3.27
C GLU A 58 -0.97 -2.79 3.86
N THR A 59 -0.42 -1.90 3.05
CA THR A 59 0.68 -1.00 3.46
C THR A 59 0.67 0.28 2.65
N VAL A 60 1.19 1.36 3.24
CA VAL A 60 1.38 2.66 2.55
C VAL A 60 2.53 2.62 1.53
N LEU A 61 3.37 1.60 1.53
CA LEU A 61 4.54 1.45 0.66
C LEU A 61 5.59 2.58 0.79
N SER A 62 5.61 3.30 1.91
CA SER A 62 6.51 4.45 2.12
C SER A 62 7.94 4.09 2.55
N THR A 63 8.26 2.80 2.65
CA THR A 63 9.57 2.27 3.01
C THR A 63 9.91 1.03 2.21
N ASP A 64 11.19 0.68 2.14
CA ASP A 64 11.71 -0.50 1.43
C ASP A 64 11.59 -1.80 2.26
N LYS A 65 11.00 -1.77 3.46
CA LYS A 65 11.04 -2.89 4.40
C LYS A 65 10.53 -4.22 3.84
N TYR A 66 9.57 -4.18 2.91
CA TYR A 66 8.98 -5.39 2.32
C TYR A 66 9.77 -5.93 1.12
N LEU A 67 10.80 -5.23 0.62
CA LEU A 67 11.57 -5.70 -0.54
C LEU A 67 12.21 -7.06 -0.30
N SER A 68 12.80 -7.28 0.89
CA SER A 68 13.42 -8.57 1.22
C SER A 68 12.42 -9.74 1.19
N LEU A 69 11.17 -9.53 1.64
CA LEU A 69 10.14 -10.55 1.56
C LEU A 69 9.70 -10.80 0.11
N VAL A 70 9.61 -9.75 -0.71
CA VAL A 70 9.30 -9.89 -2.15
C VAL A 70 10.39 -10.67 -2.86
N GLU A 71 11.66 -10.37 -2.56
CA GLU A 71 12.81 -11.11 -3.11
C GLU A 71 12.81 -12.58 -2.68
N GLU A 72 12.46 -12.86 -1.41
CA GLU A 72 12.34 -14.23 -0.92
C GLU A 72 11.22 -15.00 -1.64
N VAL A 73 10.03 -14.39 -1.82
CA VAL A 73 8.93 -14.99 -2.59
C VAL A 73 9.40 -15.38 -3.99
N ARG A 74 10.11 -14.47 -4.68
CA ARG A 74 10.61 -14.73 -6.02
C ARG A 74 11.69 -15.81 -6.06
N ALA A 75 12.61 -15.80 -5.10
CA ALA A 75 13.67 -16.81 -4.99
C ALA A 75 13.10 -18.23 -4.76
N ARG A 76 11.92 -18.33 -4.15
CA ARG A 76 11.16 -19.57 -3.96
C ARG A 76 10.28 -19.97 -5.15
N GLY A 77 10.31 -19.20 -6.25
CA GLY A 77 9.45 -19.43 -7.43
C GLY A 77 8.00 -18.97 -7.25
N GLY A 78 7.72 -18.21 -6.21
CA GLY A 78 6.41 -17.61 -5.97
C GLY A 78 6.19 -16.32 -6.77
N TYR A 79 4.97 -15.79 -6.71
CA TYR A 79 4.55 -14.58 -7.41
C TYR A 79 4.24 -13.46 -6.44
N PHE A 80 4.85 -12.30 -6.66
CA PHE A 80 4.45 -11.05 -6.03
C PHE A 80 3.51 -10.27 -6.95
N MET A 81 2.39 -9.82 -6.42
CA MET A 81 1.43 -8.96 -7.12
C MET A 81 1.28 -7.64 -6.36
N LEU A 82 1.16 -6.52 -7.09
CA LEU A 82 1.02 -5.19 -6.51
C LEU A 82 -0.26 -4.52 -7.00
N ILE A 83 -1.11 -4.08 -6.07
CA ILE A 83 -2.20 -3.14 -6.33
C ILE A 83 -1.83 -1.84 -5.63
N PHE A 84 -1.62 -0.77 -6.40
CA PHE A 84 -1.25 0.54 -5.90
C PHE A 84 -2.39 1.53 -6.13
N ILE A 85 -2.90 2.11 -5.05
CA ILE A 85 -3.97 3.10 -5.10
C ILE A 85 -3.42 4.40 -4.56
N VAL A 86 -3.55 5.48 -5.33
CA VAL A 86 -2.99 6.79 -5.02
C VAL A 86 -4.01 7.90 -5.21
N VAL A 87 -3.81 9.02 -4.55
CA VAL A 87 -4.49 10.30 -4.81
C VAL A 87 -3.48 11.32 -5.31
N ASN A 88 -3.93 12.31 -6.07
CA ASN A 88 -3.08 13.25 -6.80
C ASN A 88 -2.33 14.27 -5.93
N THR A 89 -2.80 14.50 -4.69
CA THR A 89 -2.15 15.46 -3.78
C THR A 89 -2.05 14.90 -2.35
N PRO A 90 -1.04 15.30 -1.57
CA PRO A 90 -0.95 14.94 -0.17
C PRO A 90 -2.04 15.63 0.68
N GLU A 91 -2.57 16.78 0.25
CA GLU A 91 -3.69 17.48 0.89
C GLU A 91 -4.95 16.62 0.83
N LEU A 92 -5.29 16.06 -0.35
CA LEU A 92 -6.43 15.15 -0.49
C LEU A 92 -6.23 13.87 0.35
N ALA A 93 -5.00 13.37 0.45
CA ALA A 93 -4.69 12.25 1.34
C ALA A 93 -4.95 12.61 2.81
N CYS A 94 -4.60 13.84 3.25
CA CYS A 94 -4.91 14.34 4.60
C CYS A 94 -6.42 14.44 4.83
N GLU A 95 -7.18 15.02 3.90
CA GLU A 95 -8.65 15.13 3.99
C GLU A 95 -9.31 13.77 4.19
N ARG A 96 -8.89 12.76 3.40
CA ARG A 96 -9.42 11.39 3.52
C ARG A 96 -9.08 10.74 4.86
N VAL A 97 -7.89 11.00 5.40
CA VAL A 97 -7.52 10.52 6.75
C VAL A 97 -8.39 11.19 7.81
N VAL A 98 -8.69 12.49 7.69
CA VAL A 98 -9.60 13.20 8.61
C VAL A 98 -10.99 12.58 8.58
N ILE A 99 -11.57 12.34 7.40
CA ILE A 99 -12.89 11.71 7.24
C ILE A 99 -12.88 10.30 7.86
N ARG A 100 -11.88 9.50 7.56
CA ARG A 100 -11.72 8.14 8.11
C ARG A 100 -11.58 8.16 9.64
N THR A 101 -10.84 9.12 10.19
CA THR A 101 -10.65 9.27 11.64
C THR A 101 -11.97 9.62 12.32
N ALA A 102 -12.79 10.50 11.72
CA ALA A 102 -14.14 10.79 12.20
C ALA A 102 -15.05 9.54 12.20
N GLN A 103 -14.82 8.62 11.27
CA GLN A 103 -15.49 7.32 11.16
C GLN A 103 -14.82 6.20 11.99
N LYS A 104 -14.11 6.53 13.07
CA LYS A 104 -13.43 5.61 14.00
C LYS A 104 -12.12 4.99 13.47
N GLY A 105 -11.49 5.60 12.47
CA GLY A 105 -10.17 5.19 12.00
C GLY A 105 -9.02 5.69 12.89
N HIS A 106 -7.81 5.23 12.56
CA HIS A 106 -6.57 5.71 13.18
C HIS A 106 -6.18 7.10 12.66
N SER A 107 -5.80 8.00 13.58
CA SER A 107 -5.28 9.34 13.22
C SER A 107 -3.80 9.29 12.89
N VAL A 108 -3.41 9.97 11.82
CA VAL A 108 -2.01 10.16 11.41
C VAL A 108 -1.72 11.65 11.32
N PRO A 109 -0.60 12.17 11.89
CA PRO A 109 -0.21 13.58 11.74
C PRO A 109 -0.04 13.99 10.28
N PRO A 110 -0.50 15.20 9.86
CA PRO A 110 -0.44 15.66 8.47
C PRO A 110 0.97 15.63 7.85
N ASP A 111 1.99 16.05 8.60
CA ASP A 111 3.40 15.99 8.17
C ASP A 111 3.84 14.56 7.79
N LYS A 112 3.38 13.57 8.54
CA LYS A 112 3.62 12.16 8.25
C LYS A 112 2.87 11.67 7.01
N ILE A 113 1.65 12.18 6.77
CA ILE A 113 0.88 11.83 5.57
C ILE A 113 1.60 12.39 4.35
N HIS A 114 2.01 13.67 4.37
CA HIS A 114 2.77 14.29 3.29
C HIS A 114 4.06 13.52 2.98
N ASP A 115 4.90 13.25 3.98
CA ASP A 115 6.16 12.51 3.80
C ASP A 115 5.91 11.12 3.20
N ARG A 116 4.91 10.39 3.70
CA ARG A 116 4.57 9.04 3.22
C ARG A 116 3.99 9.07 1.81
N TRP A 117 3.20 10.07 1.44
CA TRP A 117 2.65 10.22 0.11
C TRP A 117 3.75 10.31 -0.95
N TYR A 118 4.73 11.22 -0.75
CA TYR A 118 5.89 11.32 -1.64
C TYR A 118 6.71 10.03 -1.70
N LYS A 119 6.98 9.42 -0.55
CA LYS A 119 7.79 8.20 -0.47
C LYS A 119 7.11 7.01 -1.13
N SER A 120 5.81 6.84 -0.96
CA SER A 120 5.07 5.73 -1.56
C SER A 120 5.10 5.77 -3.08
N ILE A 121 4.89 6.94 -3.67
CA ILE A 121 4.94 7.12 -5.13
C ILE A 121 6.36 6.87 -5.66
N ARG A 122 7.39 7.35 -4.97
CA ARG A 122 8.80 7.11 -5.36
C ARG A 122 9.23 5.65 -5.20
N ASN A 123 8.61 4.90 -4.32
CA ASN A 123 8.90 3.47 -4.16
C ASN A 123 8.15 2.60 -5.18
N LEU A 124 7.07 3.11 -5.79
CA LEU A 124 6.28 2.35 -6.75
C LEU A 124 7.11 1.63 -7.82
N PRO A 125 8.06 2.26 -8.54
CA PRO A 125 8.83 1.57 -9.57
C PRO A 125 9.65 0.39 -9.05
N LYS A 126 10.23 0.51 -7.86
CA LYS A 126 11.04 -0.56 -7.24
C LYS A 126 10.21 -1.84 -7.04
N PHE A 127 8.98 -1.70 -6.51
CA PHE A 127 8.10 -2.83 -6.29
C PHE A 127 7.45 -3.31 -7.58
N ALA A 128 7.05 -2.40 -8.46
CA ALA A 128 6.45 -2.74 -9.75
C ALA A 128 7.39 -3.60 -10.61
N GLN A 129 8.70 -3.28 -10.65
CA GLN A 129 9.72 -4.04 -11.37
C GLN A 129 9.88 -5.48 -10.86
N LEU A 130 9.56 -5.73 -9.60
CA LEU A 130 9.62 -7.06 -9.00
C LEU A 130 8.29 -7.83 -9.13
N ALA A 131 7.21 -7.15 -9.50
CA ALA A 131 5.89 -7.74 -9.53
C ALA A 131 5.66 -8.63 -10.76
N LYS A 132 5.07 -9.80 -10.54
CA LYS A 132 4.55 -10.67 -11.62
C LYS A 132 3.41 -9.98 -12.37
N ALA A 133 2.58 -9.22 -11.62
CA ALA A 133 1.58 -8.34 -12.18
C ALA A 133 1.37 -7.15 -11.25
N PHE A 134 1.10 -5.96 -11.81
CA PHE A 134 0.76 -4.80 -11.03
C PHE A 134 -0.33 -3.95 -11.68
N TRP A 135 -1.07 -3.24 -10.84
CA TRP A 135 -2.10 -2.29 -11.23
C TRP A 135 -1.94 -1.01 -10.43
N VAL A 136 -2.05 0.13 -11.10
CA VAL A 136 -1.97 1.45 -10.49
C VAL A 136 -3.29 2.17 -10.73
N PHE A 137 -3.94 2.59 -9.65
CA PHE A 137 -5.22 3.27 -9.68
C PHE A 137 -5.07 4.69 -9.14
N ASP A 138 -5.59 5.67 -9.88
CA ASP A 138 -5.84 7.02 -9.39
C ASP A 138 -7.23 7.07 -8.76
N ASN A 139 -7.26 7.40 -7.48
CA ASN A 139 -8.47 7.54 -6.68
C ASN A 139 -8.67 9.00 -6.25
N SER A 140 -8.39 9.97 -7.13
CA SER A 140 -8.44 11.41 -6.81
C SER A 140 -9.82 12.01 -6.96
N ASP A 141 -10.78 11.32 -7.58
CA ASP A 141 -12.13 11.84 -7.73
C ASP A 141 -12.74 12.17 -6.34
N SER A 142 -13.36 13.32 -6.26
CA SER A 142 -14.04 13.79 -5.04
C SER A 142 -15.39 13.11 -4.79
N GLN A 143 -15.95 12.45 -5.81
CA GLN A 143 -17.22 11.75 -5.72
C GLN A 143 -16.97 10.34 -5.14
N PRO A 144 -17.45 10.04 -3.92
CA PRO A 144 -17.16 8.75 -3.27
C PRO A 144 -17.71 7.52 -4.02
N GLU A 145 -18.74 7.73 -4.85
CA GLU A 145 -19.38 6.70 -5.68
C GLU A 145 -18.60 6.36 -6.95
N ASN A 146 -17.69 7.22 -7.38
CA ASN A 146 -16.88 6.96 -8.55
C ASN A 146 -15.76 5.98 -8.22
N PRO A 147 -15.59 4.90 -9.02
CA PRO A 147 -14.51 3.96 -8.78
C PRO A 147 -13.15 4.58 -9.13
N PRO A 148 -12.08 4.12 -8.48
CA PRO A 148 -10.73 4.50 -8.87
C PRO A 148 -10.44 4.20 -10.35
N VAL A 149 -9.73 5.10 -11.03
CA VAL A 149 -9.37 4.97 -12.44
C VAL A 149 -8.09 4.15 -12.57
N LEU A 150 -8.10 3.07 -13.35
CA LEU A 150 -6.89 2.32 -13.68
C LEU A 150 -6.03 3.14 -14.64
N VAL A 151 -4.87 3.63 -14.18
CA VAL A 151 -3.96 4.48 -14.97
C VAL A 151 -2.75 3.74 -15.53
N ALA A 152 -2.36 2.63 -14.91
CA ALA A 152 -1.29 1.77 -15.43
C ALA A 152 -1.48 0.32 -14.96
N ARG A 153 -0.99 -0.60 -15.79
CA ARG A 153 -0.87 -2.02 -15.44
C ARG A 153 0.39 -2.60 -16.08
N GLY A 154 0.93 -3.63 -15.46
CA GLY A 154 2.10 -4.30 -16.02
C GLY A 154 2.18 -5.77 -15.64
N VAL A 155 3.07 -6.47 -16.34
CA VAL A 155 3.38 -7.89 -16.15
C VAL A 155 4.90 -8.05 -16.18
N ASP A 156 5.44 -8.86 -15.26
CA ASP A 156 6.88 -9.12 -15.13
C ASP A 156 7.71 -7.82 -15.05
N GLY A 157 7.21 -6.81 -14.35
CA GLY A 157 7.86 -5.52 -14.19
C GLY A 157 7.78 -4.57 -15.39
N VAL A 158 7.06 -4.95 -16.46
CA VAL A 158 6.95 -4.20 -17.72
C VAL A 158 5.52 -3.68 -17.88
N LEU A 159 5.37 -2.39 -18.23
CA LEU A 159 4.07 -1.79 -18.53
C LEU A 159 3.43 -2.43 -19.77
N VAL A 160 2.15 -2.78 -19.67
CA VAL A 160 1.34 -3.24 -20.81
C VAL A 160 0.68 -2.03 -21.47
N GLY A 161 1.40 -1.43 -22.41
CA GLY A 161 1.02 -0.18 -23.07
C GLY A 161 1.39 1.09 -22.28
N PRO A 162 1.24 2.26 -22.88
CA PRO A 162 1.52 3.54 -22.22
C PRO A 162 0.54 3.77 -21.07
N PRO A 163 1.00 4.34 -19.94
CA PRO A 163 0.11 4.71 -18.85
C PRO A 163 -0.83 5.85 -19.26
N ILE A 164 -2.02 5.90 -18.66
CA ILE A 164 -2.93 7.03 -18.80
C ILE A 164 -2.38 8.17 -17.93
N PRO A 165 -2.14 9.37 -18.48
CA PRO A 165 -1.68 10.51 -17.71
C PRO A 165 -2.60 10.82 -16.52
N SER A 166 -2.00 11.09 -15.37
CA SER A 166 -2.73 11.40 -14.14
C SER A 166 -2.16 12.68 -13.52
N PHE A 167 -1.08 12.61 -12.73
CA PHE A 167 -0.41 13.78 -12.19
C PHE A 167 1.11 13.64 -12.27
N ALA A 168 1.81 14.77 -12.36
CA ALA A 168 3.21 14.84 -12.78
C ALA A 168 4.16 13.90 -12.03
N LEU A 169 4.02 13.76 -10.69
CA LEU A 169 4.90 12.89 -9.92
C LEU A 169 4.67 11.41 -10.24
N LEU A 170 3.41 10.98 -10.36
CA LEU A 170 3.09 9.59 -10.71
C LEU A 170 3.55 9.29 -12.13
N ASP A 171 3.24 10.17 -13.09
CA ASP A 171 3.61 10.00 -14.49
C ASP A 171 5.13 9.89 -14.64
N HIS A 172 5.90 10.72 -13.91
CA HIS A 172 7.36 10.62 -13.86
C HIS A 172 7.84 9.26 -13.33
N GLN A 173 7.22 8.74 -12.27
CA GLN A 173 7.62 7.44 -11.71
C GLN A 173 7.24 6.27 -12.63
N LEU A 174 6.09 6.34 -13.29
CA LEU A 174 5.68 5.32 -14.26
C LEU A 174 6.58 5.30 -15.50
N ALA A 175 7.08 6.47 -15.91
CA ALA A 175 8.04 6.58 -17.02
C ALA A 175 9.41 5.92 -16.75
N LEU A 176 9.72 5.57 -15.50
CA LEU A 176 10.92 4.78 -15.14
C LEU A 176 10.76 3.27 -15.40
N LEU A 177 9.53 2.82 -15.66
CA LEU A 177 9.26 1.42 -15.96
C LEU A 177 9.41 1.15 -17.47
N PRO A 178 9.95 -0.01 -17.86
CA PRO A 178 9.96 -0.41 -19.26
C PRO A 178 8.53 -0.60 -19.77
N VAL A 179 8.31 -0.29 -21.04
CA VAL A 179 7.01 -0.48 -21.73
C VAL A 179 7.18 -1.58 -22.77
N TRP A 180 6.24 -2.51 -22.86
CA TRP A 180 6.22 -3.46 -23.95
C TRP A 180 6.09 -2.72 -25.28
N PRO A 181 6.97 -3.04 -26.24
CA PRO A 181 6.86 -2.43 -27.55
C PRO A 181 5.46 -2.73 -28.08
N SER A 182 4.76 -1.67 -28.50
CA SER A 182 3.53 -1.85 -29.27
C SER A 182 3.91 -2.75 -30.45
N SER A 183 3.33 -3.95 -30.54
CA SER A 183 3.40 -4.68 -31.79
C SER A 183 2.83 -3.73 -32.84
N GLU A 184 3.69 -3.19 -33.70
CA GLU A 184 3.24 -2.47 -34.89
C GLU A 184 2.27 -3.41 -35.61
N ALA A 185 1.00 -2.98 -35.69
CA ALA A 185 -0.07 -3.66 -36.37
C ALA A 185 0.11 -3.55 -37.87
#